data_d8697911b3b73e35ffa0578c32d4a039
#
_entry.id   d8697911b3b73e35ffa0578c32d4a039
#
_cell.length_a   1.000
_cell.length_b   1.000
_cell.length_c   1.000
_cell.angle_alpha   90.00
_cell.angle_beta   90.00
_cell.angle_gamma   90.00
#
_symmetry.space_group_name_H-M   'P 1'
#
loop_
_entity.id
_entity.type
_entity.pdbx_description
1 polymer ?
#
loop_
_entity_poly.entity_id
_entity_poly.type
_entity_poly.pdbx_seq_one_letter_code
_entity_poly.pdbx_strand_id
1 'polypeptide(L)'
;MTKVNVLVGTRKGVFSLTSDAARDKWAITGPFVGGLDVNHAVMDPRNGTIYATANDPWFGPTVRYSRDMGETWVDAKSSPRFAEDPKPEPGDDTPWFVRESTVIERCWHIQPGRASEPNVMYCGVGPAALFRSDDNGVTWEENAALSSHPTKSKWAPGAGGLILHSVLLDPNDKNRMWTAISAAGVFRTEDGGASWQTMNDNIRDPGAAFDPNMPLYPEVGQCVHQLAHAAGDNDRLYL
;
A
#
# COMPACT_ATOMS: atom_id res chain seq x y z
N MET A 1 -5.85 -30.12 -11.01
CA MET A 1 -7.07 -29.35 -10.67
C MET A 1 -6.62 -27.97 -10.28
N THR A 2 -7.24 -26.94 -10.85
CA THR A 2 -6.93 -25.54 -10.51
C THR A 2 -7.42 -25.25 -9.09
N LYS A 3 -6.52 -24.93 -8.18
CA LYS A 3 -6.87 -24.47 -6.83
C LYS A 3 -7.05 -22.95 -6.84
N VAL A 4 -8.09 -22.48 -6.17
CA VAL A 4 -8.32 -21.05 -5.88
C VAL A 4 -7.90 -20.84 -4.44
N ASN A 5 -7.10 -19.80 -4.21
CA ASN A 5 -6.67 -19.40 -2.87
C ASN A 5 -6.97 -17.91 -2.66
N VAL A 6 -7.65 -17.60 -1.57
CA VAL A 6 -7.93 -16.22 -1.13
C VAL A 6 -7.23 -16.00 0.20
N LEU A 7 -6.33 -15.04 0.25
CA LEU A 7 -5.65 -14.63 1.47
C LEU A 7 -6.40 -13.46 2.10
N VAL A 8 -6.66 -13.54 3.39
CA VAL A 8 -7.42 -12.53 4.14
C VAL A 8 -6.59 -12.06 5.33
N GLY A 9 -6.14 -10.80 5.26
CA GLY A 9 -5.55 -10.10 6.40
C GLY A 9 -6.62 -9.70 7.41
N THR A 10 -6.36 -9.91 8.66
CA THR A 10 -7.27 -9.58 9.78
C THR A 10 -6.49 -9.10 10.99
N ARG A 11 -7.20 -8.53 11.98
CA ARG A 11 -6.61 -8.21 13.30
C ARG A 11 -6.13 -9.42 14.10
N LYS A 12 -6.35 -10.64 13.61
CA LYS A 12 -5.94 -11.88 14.27
C LYS A 12 -4.82 -12.61 13.53
N GLY A 13 -4.37 -12.07 12.40
CA GLY A 13 -3.41 -12.69 11.50
C GLY A 13 -3.97 -12.91 10.10
N VAL A 14 -3.30 -13.74 9.32
CA VAL A 14 -3.69 -14.12 7.94
C VAL A 14 -4.52 -15.40 7.98
N PHE A 15 -5.62 -15.42 7.23
CA PHE A 15 -6.36 -16.64 6.91
C PHE A 15 -6.21 -16.95 5.42
N SER A 16 -6.10 -18.23 5.10
CA SER A 16 -6.13 -18.75 3.74
C SER A 16 -7.42 -19.53 3.53
N LEU A 17 -8.20 -19.11 2.53
CA LEU A 17 -9.40 -19.82 2.08
C LEU A 17 -9.08 -20.51 0.77
N THR A 18 -9.18 -21.83 0.73
CA THR A 18 -8.86 -22.62 -0.46
C THR A 18 -10.09 -23.34 -0.98
N SER A 19 -10.23 -23.37 -2.31
CA SER A 19 -11.28 -24.08 -3.02
C SER A 19 -10.75 -24.67 -4.32
N ASP A 20 -11.54 -25.49 -4.97
CA ASP A 20 -11.35 -25.88 -6.36
C ASP A 20 -11.92 -24.84 -7.33
N ALA A 21 -11.91 -25.13 -8.62
CA ALA A 21 -12.42 -24.25 -9.66
C ALA A 21 -13.94 -23.98 -9.56
N ALA A 22 -14.71 -24.88 -8.95
CA ALA A 22 -16.16 -24.72 -8.78
C ALA A 22 -16.50 -23.70 -7.70
N ARG A 23 -15.60 -23.50 -6.71
CA ARG A 23 -15.75 -22.54 -5.59
C ARG A 23 -16.99 -22.79 -4.72
N ASP A 24 -17.50 -24.01 -4.72
CA ASP A 24 -18.70 -24.39 -3.95
C ASP A 24 -18.38 -24.68 -2.47
N LYS A 25 -17.15 -25.13 -2.21
CA LYS A 25 -16.68 -25.48 -0.87
C LYS A 25 -15.34 -24.84 -0.60
N TRP A 26 -15.19 -24.26 0.59
CA TRP A 26 -13.98 -23.60 1.03
C TRP A 26 -13.43 -24.24 2.30
N ALA A 27 -12.15 -24.55 2.27
CA ALA A 27 -11.39 -24.88 3.47
C ALA A 27 -10.71 -23.62 3.99
N ILE A 28 -10.74 -23.42 5.30
CA ILE A 28 -10.14 -22.25 5.97
C ILE A 28 -8.99 -22.76 6.83
N THR A 29 -7.82 -22.15 6.66
CA THR A 29 -6.63 -22.38 7.49
C THR A 29 -6.13 -21.05 8.05
N GLY A 30 -5.49 -21.07 9.20
CA GLY A 30 -5.03 -19.90 9.94
C GLY A 30 -5.60 -19.86 11.36
N PRO A 31 -5.40 -18.76 12.13
CA PRO A 31 -4.62 -17.59 11.71
C PRO A 31 -3.11 -17.91 11.63
N PHE A 32 -2.51 -17.57 10.52
CA PHE A 32 -1.05 -17.46 10.41
C PHE A 32 -0.61 -16.10 10.95
N VAL A 33 0.64 -15.97 11.42
CA VAL A 33 1.16 -14.78 12.12
C VAL A 33 0.22 -14.31 13.23
N GLY A 34 -0.27 -15.27 14.01
CA GLY A 34 -1.34 -15.07 14.98
C GLY A 34 -1.04 -13.98 15.99
N GLY A 35 -2.07 -13.19 16.32
CA GLY A 35 -2.00 -12.07 17.27
C GLY A 35 -1.55 -10.75 16.68
N LEU A 36 -1.18 -10.71 15.39
CA LEU A 36 -0.82 -9.47 14.70
C LEU A 36 -1.98 -8.92 13.87
N ASP A 37 -2.06 -7.60 13.78
CA ASP A 37 -2.97 -6.91 12.87
C ASP A 37 -2.36 -6.91 11.46
N VAL A 38 -3.01 -7.60 10.53
CA VAL A 38 -2.56 -7.75 9.13
C VAL A 38 -3.52 -7.00 8.22
N ASN A 39 -3.03 -5.96 7.56
CA ASN A 39 -3.84 -5.16 6.65
C ASN A 39 -3.93 -5.80 5.25
N HIS A 40 -2.84 -6.39 4.76
CA HIS A 40 -2.79 -7.00 3.44
C HIS A 40 -1.93 -8.27 3.43
N ALA A 41 -2.37 -9.26 2.69
CA ALA A 41 -1.58 -10.46 2.38
C ALA A 41 -1.72 -10.80 0.90
N VAL A 42 -0.61 -11.14 0.26
CA VAL A 42 -0.56 -11.45 -1.18
C VAL A 42 0.39 -12.60 -1.43
N MET A 43 0.03 -13.46 -2.38
CA MET A 43 0.95 -14.45 -2.93
C MET A 43 1.64 -13.86 -4.15
N ASP A 44 2.95 -13.88 -4.16
CA ASP A 44 3.76 -13.50 -5.31
C ASP A 44 3.59 -14.54 -6.43
N PRO A 45 2.99 -14.17 -7.56
CA PRO A 45 2.74 -15.11 -8.65
C PRO A 45 4.02 -15.58 -9.34
N ARG A 46 5.15 -14.92 -9.10
CA ARG A 46 6.45 -15.24 -9.72
C ARG A 46 7.12 -16.47 -9.08
N ASN A 47 6.88 -16.69 -7.76
CA ASN A 47 7.60 -17.71 -7.00
C ASN A 47 6.76 -18.40 -5.91
N GLY A 48 5.50 -17.99 -5.69
CA GLY A 48 4.59 -18.58 -4.70
C GLY A 48 4.84 -18.13 -3.26
N THR A 49 5.76 -17.20 -3.01
CA THR A 49 5.99 -16.65 -1.67
C THR A 49 4.76 -15.84 -1.23
N ILE A 50 4.27 -16.06 -0.02
CA ILE A 50 3.21 -15.28 0.58
C ILE A 50 3.85 -14.14 1.39
N TYR A 51 3.43 -12.92 1.15
CA TYR A 51 3.82 -11.74 1.92
C TYR A 51 2.63 -11.22 2.71
N ALA A 52 2.89 -10.70 3.90
CA ALA A 52 1.90 -10.06 4.76
C ALA A 52 2.46 -8.79 5.37
N THR A 53 1.65 -7.72 5.36
CA THR A 53 1.92 -6.53 6.16
C THR A 53 1.40 -6.78 7.57
N ALA A 54 2.26 -6.81 8.57
CA ALA A 54 1.91 -7.11 9.94
C ALA A 54 2.26 -5.92 10.85
N ASN A 55 1.33 -5.57 11.74
CA ASN A 55 1.54 -4.51 12.72
C ASN A 55 1.67 -5.16 14.10
N ASP A 56 2.91 -5.21 14.56
CA ASP A 56 3.22 -5.73 15.88
C ASP A 56 3.06 -4.60 16.89
N PRO A 57 2.30 -4.80 18.00
CA PRO A 57 2.08 -3.76 19.00
C PRO A 57 3.34 -3.37 19.79
N TRP A 58 4.39 -4.19 19.75
CA TRP A 58 5.63 -3.99 20.48
C TRP A 58 6.79 -3.55 19.58
N PHE A 59 6.89 -4.14 18.39
CA PHE A 59 7.99 -3.91 17.45
C PHE A 59 7.61 -3.02 16.27
N GLY A 60 6.34 -2.64 16.17
CA GLY A 60 5.83 -1.78 15.12
C GLY A 60 5.51 -2.53 13.81
N PRO A 61 5.25 -1.77 12.74
CA PRO A 61 4.90 -2.32 11.44
C PRO A 61 6.06 -3.07 10.81
N THR A 62 5.77 -4.24 10.23
CA THR A 62 6.76 -5.07 9.54
C THR A 62 6.15 -5.75 8.32
N VAL A 63 7.00 -6.27 7.45
CA VAL A 63 6.64 -7.20 6.39
C VAL A 63 7.11 -8.59 6.79
N ARG A 64 6.22 -9.57 6.69
CA ARG A 64 6.52 -10.98 6.90
C ARG A 64 6.30 -11.76 5.62
N TYR A 65 7.06 -12.83 5.45
CA TYR A 65 6.89 -13.70 4.30
C TYR A 65 6.99 -15.19 4.66
N SER A 66 6.31 -16.01 3.87
CA SER A 66 6.30 -17.46 3.95
C SER A 66 6.61 -18.05 2.58
N ARG A 67 7.45 -19.08 2.54
CA ARG A 67 7.79 -19.83 1.31
C ARG A 67 7.22 -21.24 1.26
N ASP A 68 6.43 -21.59 2.25
CA ASP A 68 5.87 -22.94 2.48
C ASP A 68 4.35 -22.88 2.73
N MET A 69 3.67 -22.00 1.99
CA MET A 69 2.21 -21.83 2.04
C MET A 69 1.66 -21.44 3.41
N GLY A 70 2.47 -20.76 4.23
CA GLY A 70 2.07 -20.23 5.53
C GLY A 70 2.45 -21.11 6.72
N GLU A 71 3.16 -22.24 6.52
CA GLU A 71 3.59 -23.09 7.61
C GLU A 71 4.63 -22.40 8.49
N THR A 72 5.61 -21.72 7.89
CA THR A 72 6.59 -20.90 8.60
C THR A 72 6.60 -19.46 8.07
N TRP A 73 6.88 -18.52 8.95
CA TRP A 73 6.95 -17.09 8.62
C TRP A 73 8.26 -16.49 9.11
N VAL A 74 8.83 -15.63 8.27
CA VAL A 74 10.08 -14.91 8.53
C VAL A 74 9.81 -13.42 8.48
N ASP A 75 10.37 -12.68 9.44
CA ASP A 75 10.37 -11.21 9.41
C ASP A 75 11.33 -10.71 8.34
N ALA A 76 10.97 -9.64 7.64
CA ALA A 76 11.90 -8.90 6.83
C ALA A 76 13.10 -8.44 7.68
N LYS A 77 14.28 -8.43 7.10
CA LYS A 77 15.51 -7.99 7.80
C LYS A 77 15.41 -6.54 8.27
N SER A 78 14.76 -5.70 7.47
CA SER A 78 14.35 -4.35 7.87
C SER A 78 12.91 -4.11 7.44
N SER A 79 12.15 -3.40 8.26
CA SER A 79 10.83 -2.88 7.88
C SER A 79 10.99 -1.57 7.11
N PRO A 80 9.98 -1.17 6.30
CA PRO A 80 9.92 0.19 5.80
C PRO A 80 10.10 1.20 6.94
N ARG A 81 10.98 2.18 6.74
CA ARG A 81 11.26 3.25 7.72
C ARG A 81 11.62 4.51 6.98
N PHE A 82 11.16 5.66 7.47
CA PHE A 82 11.70 6.95 7.02
C PHE A 82 13.18 7.09 7.40
N ALA A 83 13.94 7.78 6.57
CA ALA A 83 15.41 7.84 6.71
C ALA A 83 15.88 8.46 8.02
N GLU A 84 15.17 9.48 8.52
CA GLU A 84 15.38 10.06 9.84
C GLU A 84 14.05 10.60 10.37
N ASP A 85 13.88 10.47 11.68
CA ASP A 85 12.83 11.18 12.41
C ASP A 85 13.30 12.64 12.57
N PRO A 86 12.72 13.63 11.88
CA PRO A 86 13.11 15.01 12.10
C PRO A 86 12.82 15.33 13.57
N LYS A 87 13.88 15.47 14.35
CA LYS A 87 13.76 15.93 15.73
C LYS A 87 13.10 17.30 15.70
N PRO A 88 12.08 17.55 16.53
CA PRO A 88 11.53 18.88 16.62
C PRO A 88 12.64 19.88 16.94
N GLU A 89 12.69 20.97 16.18
CA GLU A 89 13.62 22.05 16.45
C GLU A 89 13.40 22.58 17.87
N PRO A 90 14.44 22.95 18.60
CA PRO A 90 14.29 23.56 19.91
C PRO A 90 13.39 24.79 19.83
N GLY A 91 12.27 24.78 20.54
CA GLY A 91 11.26 25.85 20.50
C GLY A 91 10.10 25.61 19.52
N ASP A 92 10.03 24.46 18.86
CA ASP A 92 8.86 24.04 18.09
C ASP A 92 7.71 23.64 19.05
N ASP A 93 6.82 24.57 19.32
CA ASP A 93 5.60 24.40 20.14
C ASP A 93 4.42 23.81 19.35
N THR A 94 4.64 23.32 18.13
CA THR A 94 3.59 22.70 17.31
C THR A 94 2.98 21.54 18.09
N PRO A 95 1.66 21.53 18.33
CA PRO A 95 1.02 20.44 19.05
C PRO A 95 1.31 19.08 18.38
N TRP A 96 1.58 18.05 19.16
CA TRP A 96 1.92 16.71 18.68
C TRP A 96 0.90 16.12 17.67
N PHE A 97 -0.36 16.50 17.77
CA PHE A 97 -1.44 16.06 16.86
C PHE A 97 -1.48 16.82 15.52
N VAL A 98 -0.70 17.89 15.38
CA VAL A 98 -0.54 18.66 14.12
C VAL A 98 0.77 18.29 13.43
N ARG A 99 1.72 17.67 14.15
CA ARG A 99 2.98 17.23 13.56
C ARG A 99 2.72 16.06 12.61
N GLU A 100 3.31 16.11 11.43
CA GLU A 100 3.34 14.93 10.59
C GLU A 100 4.05 13.81 11.38
N SER A 101 3.43 12.64 11.42
CA SER A 101 4.08 11.49 12.03
C SER A 101 5.28 11.12 11.16
N THR A 102 6.45 11.12 11.78
CA THR A 102 7.72 10.72 11.17
C THR A 102 7.99 9.23 11.37
N VAL A 103 7.08 8.56 12.05
CA VAL A 103 7.13 7.13 12.30
C VAL A 103 6.07 6.44 11.45
N ILE A 104 6.46 5.37 10.78
CA ILE A 104 5.48 4.53 10.08
C ILE A 104 4.58 3.87 11.12
N GLU A 105 3.28 4.18 11.04
CA GLU A 105 2.25 3.64 11.92
C GLU A 105 1.78 2.26 11.44
N ARG A 106 1.78 2.06 10.10
CA ARG A 106 1.29 0.84 9.46
C ARG A 106 1.97 0.57 8.14
N CYS A 107 2.34 -0.68 7.91
CA CYS A 107 2.47 -1.22 6.57
C CYS A 107 1.05 -1.60 6.10
N TRP A 108 0.56 -0.96 5.03
CA TRP A 108 -0.84 -1.13 4.62
C TRP A 108 -0.99 -2.05 3.41
N HIS A 109 -0.27 -1.80 2.34
CA HIS A 109 -0.39 -2.54 1.09
C HIS A 109 0.97 -3.10 0.67
N ILE A 110 0.99 -4.32 0.19
CA ILE A 110 2.20 -4.93 -0.36
C ILE A 110 1.90 -5.47 -1.76
N GLN A 111 2.74 -5.11 -2.73
CA GLN A 111 2.57 -5.43 -4.13
C GLN A 111 3.85 -6.04 -4.70
N PRO A 112 3.83 -7.30 -5.16
CA PRO A 112 4.92 -7.87 -5.96
C PRO A 112 5.14 -7.07 -7.24
N GLY A 113 6.40 -6.91 -7.63
CA GLY A 113 6.77 -6.31 -8.91
C GLY A 113 6.28 -7.13 -10.12
N ARG A 114 6.57 -6.68 -11.31
CA ARG A 114 6.19 -7.35 -12.56
C ARG A 114 6.96 -8.65 -12.75
N ALA A 115 6.49 -9.50 -13.64
CA ALA A 115 7.21 -10.74 -14.00
C ALA A 115 8.65 -10.50 -14.48
N SER A 116 8.90 -9.34 -15.11
CA SER A 116 10.23 -8.91 -15.55
C SER A 116 11.13 -8.37 -14.43
N GLU A 117 10.59 -8.18 -13.22
CA GLU A 117 11.27 -7.59 -12.07
C GLU A 117 11.25 -8.59 -10.89
N PRO A 118 11.98 -9.72 -10.97
CA PRO A 118 11.78 -10.88 -10.10
C PRO A 118 11.99 -10.61 -8.61
N ASN A 119 12.75 -9.58 -8.26
CA ASN A 119 13.09 -9.26 -6.87
C ASN A 119 12.38 -8.01 -6.35
N VAL A 120 11.64 -7.29 -7.21
CA VAL A 120 11.02 -6.03 -6.83
C VAL A 120 9.73 -6.27 -6.06
N MET A 121 9.57 -5.50 -4.98
CA MET A 121 8.35 -5.39 -4.18
C MET A 121 8.06 -3.92 -3.90
N TYR A 122 6.79 -3.58 -3.69
CA TYR A 122 6.37 -2.26 -3.25
C TYR A 122 5.55 -2.37 -1.96
N CYS A 123 5.69 -1.39 -1.08
CA CYS A 123 4.91 -1.30 0.16
C CYS A 123 4.34 0.12 0.30
N GLY A 124 3.01 0.21 0.39
CA GLY A 124 2.31 1.43 0.78
C GLY A 124 2.12 1.46 2.29
N VAL A 125 2.35 2.61 2.89
CA VAL A 125 2.33 2.77 4.35
C VAL A 125 1.43 3.91 4.81
N GLY A 126 1.22 4.00 6.09
CA GLY A 126 0.67 5.15 6.81
C GLY A 126 1.68 5.66 7.87
N PRO A 127 1.99 6.98 7.92
CA PRO A 127 1.56 8.04 6.99
C PRO A 127 1.97 7.78 5.55
N ALA A 128 1.18 8.29 4.59
CA ALA A 128 1.28 7.92 3.20
C ALA A 128 2.68 8.15 2.60
N ALA A 129 3.33 7.06 2.29
CA ALA A 129 4.57 6.97 1.53
C ALA A 129 4.61 5.65 0.76
N LEU A 130 5.42 5.61 -0.28
CA LEU A 130 5.72 4.41 -1.07
C LEU A 130 7.13 3.96 -0.76
N PHE A 131 7.28 2.68 -0.47
CA PHE A 131 8.58 2.02 -0.34
C PHE A 131 8.76 0.99 -1.44
N ARG A 132 10.00 0.86 -1.90
CA ARG A 132 10.43 -0.16 -2.86
C ARG A 132 11.49 -1.05 -2.22
N SER A 133 11.44 -2.31 -2.57
CA SER A 133 12.47 -3.30 -2.28
C SER A 133 12.96 -3.89 -3.59
N ASP A 134 14.27 -4.12 -3.71
CA ASP A 134 14.91 -4.80 -4.85
C ASP A 134 15.47 -6.18 -4.45
N ASP A 135 15.13 -6.67 -3.27
CA ASP A 135 15.64 -7.92 -2.68
C ASP A 135 14.53 -8.82 -2.10
N ASN A 136 13.36 -8.84 -2.74
CA ASN A 136 12.19 -9.62 -2.32
C ASN A 136 11.63 -9.23 -0.94
N GLY A 137 11.64 -7.95 -0.61
CA GLY A 137 11.06 -7.44 0.62
C GLY A 137 11.94 -7.62 1.86
N VAL A 138 13.24 -7.89 1.68
CA VAL A 138 14.18 -8.01 2.80
C VAL A 138 14.60 -6.65 3.32
N THR A 139 14.87 -5.70 2.40
CA THR A 139 15.16 -4.29 2.72
C THR A 139 14.29 -3.36 1.89
N TRP A 140 14.11 -2.13 2.36
CA TRP A 140 13.16 -1.16 1.79
C TRP A 140 13.78 0.22 1.67
N GLU A 141 13.50 0.90 0.56
CA GLU A 141 13.90 2.27 0.28
C GLU A 141 12.66 3.13 -0.01
N GLU A 142 12.60 4.32 0.58
CA GLU A 142 11.51 5.26 0.37
C GLU A 142 11.58 5.90 -1.01
N ASN A 143 10.43 6.03 -1.68
CA ASN A 143 10.32 6.83 -2.89
C ASN A 143 10.24 8.31 -2.54
N ALA A 144 11.39 8.96 -2.49
CA ALA A 144 11.52 10.36 -2.11
C ALA A 144 10.72 11.31 -3.03
N ALA A 145 10.58 10.99 -4.32
CA ALA A 145 9.84 11.82 -5.28
C ALA A 145 8.35 11.91 -4.94
N LEU A 146 7.73 10.81 -4.46
CA LEU A 146 6.34 10.85 -3.99
C LEU A 146 6.23 11.56 -2.63
N SER A 147 7.15 11.28 -1.71
CA SER A 147 7.15 11.87 -0.37
C SER A 147 7.40 13.38 -0.36
N SER A 148 8.13 13.90 -1.37
CA SER A 148 8.37 15.34 -1.58
C SER A 148 7.51 15.95 -2.69
N HIS A 149 6.39 15.31 -3.06
CA HIS A 149 5.52 15.81 -4.11
C HIS A 149 5.06 17.24 -3.82
N PRO A 150 5.01 18.17 -4.81
CA PRO A 150 4.66 19.58 -4.59
C PRO A 150 3.32 19.80 -3.90
N THR A 151 2.39 18.86 -4.03
CA THR A 151 1.09 18.94 -3.35
C THR A 151 1.08 18.35 -1.94
N LYS A 152 2.20 17.82 -1.44
CA LYS A 152 2.26 17.11 -0.14
C LYS A 152 1.66 17.91 1.00
N SER A 153 1.90 19.21 1.05
CA SER A 153 1.36 20.11 2.08
C SER A 153 -0.17 20.28 2.03
N LYS A 154 -0.82 19.83 0.94
CA LYS A 154 -2.28 19.85 0.78
C LYS A 154 -2.91 18.49 1.13
N TRP A 155 -2.11 17.46 1.40
CA TRP A 155 -2.65 16.15 1.77
C TRP A 155 -3.15 16.20 3.21
N ALA A 156 -4.41 15.89 3.40
CA ALA A 156 -5.02 15.88 4.71
C ALA A 156 -5.41 14.45 5.11
N PRO A 157 -5.25 14.06 6.37
CA PRO A 157 -5.70 12.74 6.80
C PRO A 157 -7.23 12.64 6.70
N GLY A 158 -7.72 11.55 6.13
CA GLY A 158 -9.11 11.15 6.28
C GLY A 158 -9.39 10.60 7.68
N ALA A 159 -10.62 10.15 7.95
CA ALA A 159 -11.01 9.59 9.25
C ALA A 159 -10.15 8.36 9.66
N GLY A 160 -9.60 7.63 8.69
CA GLY A 160 -8.70 6.48 8.91
C GLY A 160 -7.21 6.81 8.92
N GLY A 161 -6.83 8.07 8.73
CA GLY A 161 -5.45 8.52 8.58
C GLY A 161 -5.08 8.82 7.12
N LEU A 162 -3.87 9.29 6.92
CA LEU A 162 -3.27 9.50 5.61
C LEU A 162 -2.50 8.23 5.22
N ILE A 163 -3.05 7.41 4.33
CA ILE A 163 -2.54 6.08 4.03
C ILE A 163 -2.42 5.87 2.53
N LEU A 164 -1.31 5.28 2.07
CA LEU A 164 -1.17 4.77 0.71
C LEU A 164 -1.79 3.36 0.65
N HIS A 165 -2.99 3.30 0.08
CA HIS A 165 -3.85 2.12 0.12
C HIS A 165 -3.60 1.12 -1.00
N SER A 166 -3.15 1.58 -2.16
CA SER A 166 -3.04 0.73 -3.34
C SER A 166 -1.86 1.14 -4.21
N VAL A 167 -1.15 0.15 -4.71
CA VAL A 167 -0.13 0.29 -5.75
C VAL A 167 -0.59 -0.57 -6.93
N LEU A 168 -0.75 0.04 -8.09
CA LEU A 168 -1.15 -0.63 -9.32
C LEU A 168 -0.05 -0.49 -10.36
N LEU A 169 0.48 -1.62 -10.84
CA LEU A 169 1.57 -1.67 -11.80
C LEU A 169 1.01 -1.89 -13.21
N ASP A 170 1.47 -1.13 -14.19
CA ASP A 170 1.22 -1.47 -15.59
C ASP A 170 1.93 -2.79 -15.93
N PRO A 171 1.23 -3.80 -16.41
CA PRO A 171 1.85 -5.08 -16.74
C PRO A 171 2.77 -5.04 -17.96
N ASN A 172 2.63 -4.04 -18.83
CA ASN A 172 3.34 -3.91 -20.10
C ASN A 172 4.41 -2.81 -20.08
N ASP A 173 4.28 -1.83 -19.20
CA ASP A 173 5.25 -0.73 -19.06
C ASP A 173 5.86 -0.71 -17.67
N LYS A 174 7.14 -1.01 -17.57
CA LYS A 174 7.88 -1.03 -16.30
C LYS A 174 8.00 0.36 -15.64
N ASN A 175 7.85 1.42 -16.40
CA ASN A 175 7.96 2.78 -15.90
C ASN A 175 6.62 3.33 -15.40
N ARG A 176 5.50 2.70 -15.78
CA ARG A 176 4.17 3.20 -15.47
C ARG A 176 3.55 2.46 -14.28
N MET A 177 3.16 3.23 -13.28
CA MET A 177 2.38 2.73 -12.13
C MET A 177 1.55 3.85 -11.52
N TRP A 178 0.56 3.44 -10.73
CA TRP A 178 -0.33 4.34 -10.02
C TRP A 178 -0.34 4.02 -8.52
N THR A 179 -0.59 5.03 -7.71
CA THR A 179 -0.87 4.88 -6.29
C THR A 179 -2.17 5.56 -5.93
N ALA A 180 -2.90 4.97 -4.98
CA ALA A 180 -4.08 5.58 -4.38
C ALA A 180 -3.80 5.91 -2.91
N ILE A 181 -4.08 7.15 -2.53
CA ILE A 181 -3.82 7.67 -1.19
C ILE A 181 -5.12 8.24 -0.63
N SER A 182 -5.53 7.80 0.57
CA SER A 182 -6.70 8.36 1.23
C SER A 182 -6.47 9.84 1.56
N ALA A 183 -7.44 10.65 1.13
CA ALA A 183 -7.45 12.10 1.22
C ALA A 183 -6.33 12.84 0.46
N ALA A 184 -5.72 12.17 -0.54
CA ALA A 184 -4.82 12.80 -1.51
C ALA A 184 -5.16 12.42 -2.96
N GLY A 185 -5.86 11.29 -3.18
CA GLY A 185 -6.31 10.86 -4.50
C GLY A 185 -5.35 9.89 -5.20
N VAL A 186 -5.32 9.94 -6.52
CA VAL A 186 -4.52 9.07 -7.38
C VAL A 186 -3.31 9.81 -7.93
N PHE A 187 -2.16 9.16 -7.90
CA PHE A 187 -0.92 9.63 -8.50
C PHE A 187 -0.42 8.61 -9.53
N ARG A 188 0.17 9.09 -10.61
CA ARG A 188 0.76 8.29 -11.68
C ARG A 188 2.21 8.69 -11.87
N THR A 189 3.06 7.71 -12.11
CA THR A 189 4.41 7.88 -12.67
C THR A 189 4.50 7.22 -14.04
N GLU A 190 5.34 7.77 -14.90
CA GLU A 190 5.69 7.22 -16.22
C GLU A 190 7.22 7.06 -16.38
N ASP A 191 7.96 7.24 -15.29
CA ASP A 191 9.43 7.16 -15.23
C ASP A 191 9.94 6.25 -14.10
N GLY A 192 9.12 5.28 -13.70
CA GLY A 192 9.50 4.31 -12.67
C GLY A 192 9.50 4.85 -11.24
N GLY A 193 8.84 6.00 -11.01
CA GLY A 193 8.75 6.63 -9.70
C GLY A 193 9.74 7.77 -9.48
N ALA A 194 10.45 8.21 -10.52
CA ALA A 194 11.34 9.36 -10.42
C ALA A 194 10.58 10.69 -10.37
N SER A 195 9.37 10.73 -10.93
CA SER A 195 8.41 11.82 -10.79
C SER A 195 6.96 11.30 -10.74
N TRP A 196 6.06 12.12 -10.20
CA TRP A 196 4.65 11.77 -10.03
C TRP A 196 3.76 12.92 -10.47
N GLN A 197 2.58 12.56 -11.00
CA GLN A 197 1.53 13.48 -11.41
C GLN A 197 0.23 13.11 -10.74
N THR A 198 -0.56 14.10 -10.33
CA THR A 198 -1.93 13.90 -9.86
C THR A 198 -2.84 13.46 -11.01
N MET A 199 -3.75 12.52 -10.76
CA MET A 199 -4.70 11.97 -11.74
C MET A 199 -6.14 12.09 -11.25
N ASN A 200 -6.51 13.27 -10.72
CA ASN A 200 -7.76 13.48 -10.00
C ASN A 200 -8.81 14.30 -10.78
N ASP A 201 -8.53 14.71 -12.01
CA ASP A 201 -9.37 15.64 -12.80
C ASP A 201 -10.82 15.18 -13.00
N ASN A 202 -11.10 13.88 -12.92
CA ASN A 202 -12.44 13.32 -13.06
C ASN A 202 -12.90 12.54 -11.84
N ILE A 203 -12.17 12.62 -10.74
CA ILE A 203 -12.51 11.91 -9.50
C ILE A 203 -13.30 12.86 -8.60
N ARG A 204 -14.58 12.55 -8.40
CA ARG A 204 -15.43 13.25 -7.47
C ARG A 204 -15.62 12.42 -6.21
N ASP A 205 -15.43 13.04 -5.05
CA ASP A 205 -15.85 12.45 -3.80
C ASP A 205 -17.38 12.58 -3.65
N PRO A 206 -18.16 11.50 -3.75
CA PRO A 206 -19.60 11.57 -3.64
C PRO A 206 -20.08 11.92 -2.21
N GLY A 207 -19.21 11.78 -1.21
CA GLY A 207 -19.48 12.15 0.18
C GLY A 207 -19.10 13.57 0.54
N ALA A 208 -18.35 14.26 -0.33
CA ALA A 208 -18.02 15.66 -0.09
C ALA A 208 -19.28 16.53 -0.18
N ALA A 209 -19.52 17.32 0.86
CA ALA A 209 -20.57 18.34 0.82
C ALA A 209 -20.28 19.30 -0.35
N PHE A 210 -21.32 19.60 -1.13
CA PHE A 210 -21.17 20.59 -2.20
C PHE A 210 -20.82 21.95 -1.61
N ASP A 211 -19.62 22.41 -1.88
CA ASP A 211 -19.18 23.79 -1.59
C ASP A 211 -19.01 24.53 -2.93
N PRO A 212 -19.83 25.57 -3.21
CA PRO A 212 -19.74 26.31 -4.46
C PRO A 212 -18.41 27.06 -4.64
N ASN A 213 -17.61 27.21 -3.58
CA ASN A 213 -16.31 27.86 -3.61
C ASN A 213 -15.14 26.88 -3.83
N MET A 214 -15.41 25.58 -3.79
CA MET A 214 -14.41 24.54 -4.07
C MET A 214 -14.50 24.05 -5.51
N PRO A 215 -13.36 23.75 -6.17
CA PRO A 215 -13.41 23.14 -7.50
C PRO A 215 -14.13 21.80 -7.42
N LEU A 216 -14.91 21.48 -8.45
CA LEU A 216 -15.64 20.21 -8.54
C LEU A 216 -14.69 19.00 -8.53
N TYR A 217 -13.50 19.19 -9.08
CA TYR A 217 -12.40 18.22 -9.14
C TYR A 217 -11.14 18.88 -8.59
N PRO A 218 -10.90 18.85 -7.29
CA PRO A 218 -9.67 19.39 -6.72
C PRO A 218 -8.46 18.56 -7.16
N GLU A 219 -7.31 19.20 -7.25
CA GLU A 219 -6.05 18.56 -7.61
C GLU A 219 -5.70 17.38 -6.70
N VAL A 220 -6.00 17.51 -5.41
CA VAL A 220 -5.83 16.48 -4.37
C VAL A 220 -6.96 16.59 -3.35
N GLY A 221 -7.11 15.56 -2.51
CA GLY A 221 -8.10 15.56 -1.42
C GLY A 221 -9.15 14.44 -1.56
N GLN A 222 -9.18 13.74 -2.70
CA GLN A 222 -10.08 12.62 -2.91
C GLN A 222 -9.66 11.41 -2.06
N CYS A 223 -10.63 10.73 -1.49
CA CYS A 223 -10.39 9.53 -0.71
C CYS A 223 -10.49 8.30 -1.61
N VAL A 224 -9.34 7.81 -2.10
CA VAL A 224 -9.27 6.65 -2.98
C VAL A 224 -8.55 5.51 -2.28
N HIS A 225 -9.21 4.34 -2.20
CA HIS A 225 -8.68 3.20 -1.44
C HIS A 225 -8.18 2.07 -2.33
N GLN A 226 -8.79 1.84 -3.48
CA GLN A 226 -8.43 0.72 -4.35
C GLN A 226 -8.38 1.17 -5.81
N LEU A 227 -7.40 0.63 -6.52
CA LEU A 227 -7.28 0.77 -7.97
C LEU A 227 -7.26 -0.60 -8.63
N ALA A 228 -7.89 -0.72 -9.78
CA ALA A 228 -7.83 -1.90 -10.63
C ALA A 228 -7.83 -1.52 -12.10
N HIS A 229 -7.11 -2.27 -12.94
CA HIS A 229 -7.23 -2.17 -14.38
C HIS A 229 -8.56 -2.76 -14.87
N ALA A 230 -9.11 -2.19 -15.91
CA ALA A 230 -10.16 -2.86 -16.66
C ALA A 230 -9.58 -4.11 -17.37
N ALA A 231 -10.37 -5.16 -17.45
CA ALA A 231 -9.96 -6.36 -18.15
C ALA A 231 -9.67 -6.05 -19.64
N GLY A 232 -8.43 -6.27 -20.06
CA GLY A 232 -7.98 -6.03 -21.44
C GLY A 232 -7.71 -4.58 -21.81
N ASP A 233 -7.79 -3.64 -20.86
CA ASP A 233 -7.52 -2.22 -21.09
C ASP A 233 -6.77 -1.62 -19.89
N ASN A 234 -5.45 -1.50 -20.00
CA ASN A 234 -4.61 -0.99 -18.93
C ASN A 234 -4.66 0.54 -18.77
N ASP A 235 -5.27 1.25 -19.71
CA ASP A 235 -5.46 2.70 -19.63
C ASP A 235 -6.76 3.08 -18.92
N ARG A 236 -7.66 2.11 -18.78
CA ARG A 236 -8.90 2.29 -18.01
C ARG A 236 -8.75 1.74 -16.60
N LEU A 237 -8.90 2.63 -15.62
CA LEU A 237 -8.87 2.29 -14.20
C LEU A 237 -10.28 2.36 -13.59
N TYR A 238 -10.50 1.47 -12.64
CA TYR A 238 -11.63 1.53 -11.70
C TYR A 238 -11.09 1.90 -10.32
N LEU A 239 -11.85 2.68 -9.59
CA LEU A 239 -11.55 3.13 -8.24
C LEU A 239 -12.81 3.15 -7.37
#